data_a9d2ee8dfd10d4d9b7fc2a907e008f1f
#
_entry.id   a9d2ee8dfd10d4d9b7fc2a907e008f1f
#
_cell.length_a   1.000
_cell.length_b   1.000
_cell.length_c   1.000
_cell.angle_alpha   90.00
_cell.angle_beta   90.00
_cell.angle_gamma   90.00
#
_symmetry.space_group_name_H-M   'P 1'
#
loop_
_entity.id
_entity.type
_entity.pdbx_description
1 polymer ?
#
loop_
_entity_poly.entity_id
_entity_poly.type
_entity_poly.pdbx_seq_one_letter_code
_entity_poly.pdbx_strand_id
1 'polypeptide(L)'
;MLGKRTGASQSSEKQETVVAAPSDEDLIRADIESIVGTSVSKEALAASFRTDSQMVEFEKIGMDIDAYAEAFSKKCKLEIDFIEVKSDTAVAKVTFTTPRLDDEAEKLLDETLDTELENVNIENASEEKLFTLLFGVMQKTIESPDFPLGSESFDIEYTKTNGTWSIVDQSFVESSFVAAAASAANV
;
A
#
# COMPACT_ATOMS: atom_id res chain seq x y z
N MET A 1 -49.90 51.15 37.93
CA MET A 1 -49.13 49.96 38.43
C MET A 1 -48.31 49.45 37.32
N LEU A 2 -46.99 49.70 37.36
CA LEU A 2 -46.04 49.31 36.31
C LEU A 2 -45.35 48.04 36.74
N GLY A 3 -45.47 47.00 35.92
CA GLY A 3 -44.69 45.75 36.03
C GLY A 3 -43.48 45.79 35.08
N LYS A 4 -42.27 45.89 35.64
CA LYS A 4 -41.03 45.73 34.90
C LYS A 4 -40.77 44.25 34.59
N ARG A 5 -40.65 43.90 33.30
CA ARG A 5 -40.10 42.64 32.86
C ARG A 5 -38.63 42.83 32.62
N THR A 6 -37.78 42.16 33.40
CA THR A 6 -36.35 41.97 33.19
C THR A 6 -36.17 40.84 32.20
N GLY A 7 -35.63 41.16 31.02
CA GLY A 7 -35.20 40.17 30.04
C GLY A 7 -33.85 39.59 30.45
N ALA A 8 -33.80 38.29 30.68
CA ALA A 8 -32.55 37.57 30.82
C ALA A 8 -31.97 37.30 29.43
N SER A 9 -30.83 37.91 29.17
CA SER A 9 -30.00 37.61 27.98
C SER A 9 -29.28 36.30 28.23
N GLN A 10 -29.68 35.25 27.54
CA GLN A 10 -28.89 34.01 27.48
C GLN A 10 -27.73 34.23 26.50
N SER A 11 -26.55 34.39 27.08
CA SER A 11 -25.27 34.32 26.35
C SER A 11 -25.03 32.86 25.97
N SER A 12 -25.14 32.56 24.67
CA SER A 12 -24.77 31.27 24.12
C SER A 12 -23.23 31.23 24.04
N GLU A 13 -22.59 30.66 25.03
CA GLU A 13 -21.15 30.30 24.94
C GLU A 13 -20.97 29.24 23.84
N LYS A 14 -20.38 29.69 22.77
CA LYS A 14 -19.89 28.82 21.71
C LYS A 14 -18.69 28.06 22.30
N GLN A 15 -18.88 26.81 22.69
CA GLN A 15 -17.80 25.90 23.05
C GLN A 15 -16.91 25.71 21.80
N GLU A 16 -15.80 26.42 21.75
CA GLU A 16 -14.70 26.08 20.84
C GLU A 16 -14.16 24.72 21.26
N THR A 17 -14.37 23.74 20.41
CA THR A 17 -13.73 22.43 20.56
C THR A 17 -12.24 22.64 20.33
N VAL A 18 -11.48 22.72 21.42
CA VAL A 18 -10.02 22.74 21.36
C VAL A 18 -9.60 21.33 20.86
N VAL A 19 -9.22 21.23 19.59
CA VAL A 19 -8.61 20.04 19.06
C VAL A 19 -7.25 19.91 19.75
N ALA A 20 -7.07 18.87 20.55
CA ALA A 20 -5.79 18.60 21.20
C ALA A 20 -4.69 18.44 20.14
N ALA A 21 -3.49 18.92 20.41
CA ALA A 21 -2.35 18.68 19.54
C ALA A 21 -2.11 17.17 19.43
N PRO A 22 -1.68 16.66 18.23
CA PRO A 22 -1.40 15.24 18.05
C PRO A 22 -0.32 14.77 19.02
N SER A 23 -0.47 13.56 19.53
CA SER A 23 0.54 12.94 20.38
C SER A 23 1.80 12.57 19.56
N ASP A 24 2.91 12.30 20.24
CA ASP A 24 4.13 11.81 19.57
C ASP A 24 3.87 10.51 18.80
N GLU A 25 3.05 9.64 19.35
CA GLU A 25 2.59 8.40 18.69
C GLU A 25 1.80 8.68 17.40
N ASP A 26 0.88 9.67 17.44
CA ASP A 26 0.10 10.05 16.26
C ASP A 26 0.98 10.62 15.15
N LEU A 27 2.00 11.41 15.52
CA LEU A 27 2.95 11.98 14.57
C LEU A 27 3.78 10.90 13.87
N ILE A 28 4.32 9.93 14.65
CA ILE A 28 5.09 8.80 14.11
C ILE A 28 4.21 7.92 13.22
N ARG A 29 2.98 7.63 13.66
CA ARG A 29 2.01 6.85 12.87
C ARG A 29 1.73 7.51 11.53
N ALA A 30 1.44 8.79 11.52
CA ALA A 30 1.17 9.54 10.30
C ALA A 30 2.37 9.57 9.34
N ASP A 31 3.60 9.64 9.88
CA ASP A 31 4.83 9.59 9.09
C ASP A 31 5.01 8.21 8.42
N ILE A 32 4.84 7.11 9.17
CA ILE A 32 4.91 5.75 8.63
C ILE A 32 3.85 5.53 7.53
N GLU A 33 2.61 5.91 7.79
CA GLU A 33 1.51 5.80 6.82
C GLU A 33 1.79 6.60 5.55
N SER A 34 2.41 7.78 5.67
CA SER A 34 2.81 8.62 4.54
C SER A 34 3.89 7.98 3.68
N ILE A 35 4.92 7.40 4.32
CA ILE A 35 6.03 6.72 3.63
C ILE A 35 5.50 5.52 2.84
N VAL A 36 4.70 4.67 3.49
CA VAL A 36 4.12 3.50 2.83
C VAL A 36 3.16 3.91 1.72
N GLY A 37 2.26 4.85 1.99
CA GLY A 37 1.32 5.37 0.98
C GLY A 37 2.04 5.92 -0.26
N THR A 38 3.24 6.46 -0.09
CA THR A 38 4.08 6.93 -1.21
C THR A 38 4.79 5.77 -1.91
N SER A 39 5.40 4.84 -1.14
CA SER A 39 6.26 3.77 -1.66
C SER A 39 5.49 2.68 -2.39
N VAL A 40 4.25 2.39 -1.98
CA VAL A 40 3.40 1.35 -2.58
C VAL A 40 2.21 1.92 -3.34
N SER A 41 2.23 3.21 -3.65
CA SER A 41 1.24 3.80 -4.54
C SER A 41 1.31 3.17 -5.93
N LYS A 42 0.21 3.20 -6.65
CA LYS A 42 0.15 2.78 -8.05
C LYS A 42 1.29 3.39 -8.88
N GLU A 43 1.52 4.70 -8.71
CA GLU A 43 2.53 5.45 -9.45
C GLU A 43 3.96 5.00 -9.13
N ALA A 44 4.26 4.78 -7.83
CA ALA A 44 5.57 4.30 -7.40
C ALA A 44 5.85 2.88 -7.88
N LEU A 45 4.86 1.99 -7.76
CA LEU A 45 4.97 0.61 -8.24
C LEU A 45 5.10 0.55 -9.76
N ALA A 46 4.28 1.30 -10.51
CA ALA A 46 4.39 1.37 -11.97
C ALA A 46 5.77 1.90 -12.41
N ALA A 47 6.30 2.94 -11.73
CA ALA A 47 7.64 3.43 -11.99
C ALA A 47 8.70 2.37 -11.69
N SER A 48 8.56 1.63 -10.60
CA SER A 48 9.46 0.52 -10.24
C SER A 48 9.41 -0.60 -11.27
N PHE A 49 8.22 -1.06 -11.67
CA PHE A 49 8.06 -2.10 -12.69
C PHE A 49 8.68 -1.70 -14.03
N ARG A 50 8.61 -0.43 -14.42
CA ARG A 50 9.27 0.09 -15.63
C ARG A 50 10.80 0.18 -15.52
N THR A 51 11.41 -0.13 -14.37
CA THR A 51 12.87 -0.33 -14.25
C THR A 51 13.28 -1.76 -14.59
N ASP A 52 12.36 -2.71 -14.53
CA ASP A 52 12.59 -4.09 -14.90
C ASP A 52 12.50 -4.28 -16.42
N SER A 53 13.54 -4.86 -17.03
CA SER A 53 13.63 -5.02 -18.48
C SER A 53 12.54 -5.94 -19.06
N GLN A 54 12.12 -6.95 -18.29
CA GLN A 54 11.07 -7.89 -18.72
C GLN A 54 9.71 -7.21 -18.71
N MET A 55 9.42 -6.42 -17.67
CA MET A 55 8.18 -5.64 -17.58
C MET A 55 8.09 -4.60 -18.70
N VAL A 56 9.20 -3.95 -19.06
CA VAL A 56 9.27 -3.03 -20.22
C VAL A 56 8.95 -3.74 -21.53
N GLU A 57 9.44 -4.97 -21.74
CA GLU A 57 9.09 -5.75 -22.92
C GLU A 57 7.61 -6.14 -22.92
N PHE A 58 7.04 -6.50 -21.77
CA PHE A 58 5.62 -6.78 -21.65
C PHE A 58 4.75 -5.54 -21.97
N GLU A 59 5.15 -4.35 -21.51
CA GLU A 59 4.46 -3.09 -21.85
C GLU A 59 4.45 -2.84 -23.37
N LYS A 60 5.55 -3.13 -24.08
CA LYS A 60 5.64 -2.98 -25.55
C LYS A 60 4.70 -3.91 -26.32
N ILE A 61 4.38 -5.07 -25.77
CA ILE A 61 3.48 -6.04 -26.40
C ILE A 61 2.06 -5.99 -25.85
N GLY A 62 1.74 -4.93 -25.08
CA GLY A 62 0.36 -4.59 -24.72
C GLY A 62 -0.04 -4.78 -23.27
N MET A 63 0.91 -5.09 -22.35
CA MET A 63 0.61 -5.11 -20.92
C MET A 63 0.33 -3.71 -20.40
N ASP A 64 -0.77 -3.53 -19.68
CA ASP A 64 -1.07 -2.31 -18.93
C ASP A 64 -0.37 -2.33 -17.57
N ILE A 65 0.85 -1.77 -17.53
CA ILE A 65 1.66 -1.69 -16.30
C ILE A 65 0.95 -0.90 -15.20
N ASP A 66 0.18 0.15 -15.55
CA ASP A 66 -0.53 0.96 -14.57
C ASP A 66 -1.68 0.18 -13.93
N ALA A 67 -2.43 -0.60 -14.72
CA ALA A 67 -3.48 -1.46 -14.20
C ALA A 67 -2.90 -2.60 -13.33
N TYR A 68 -1.78 -3.19 -13.75
CA TYR A 68 -1.07 -4.21 -12.98
C TYR A 68 -0.56 -3.66 -11.64
N ALA A 69 0.07 -2.48 -11.66
CA ALA A 69 0.54 -1.79 -10.46
C ALA A 69 -0.60 -1.43 -9.51
N GLU A 70 -1.77 -1.05 -10.03
CA GLU A 70 -2.96 -0.79 -9.24
C GLU A 70 -3.48 -2.06 -8.56
N ALA A 71 -3.56 -3.18 -9.28
CA ALA A 71 -3.98 -4.46 -8.72
C ALA A 71 -3.03 -4.91 -7.62
N PHE A 72 -1.71 -4.78 -7.83
CA PHE A 72 -0.66 -5.08 -6.86
C PHE A 72 -0.76 -4.18 -5.62
N SER A 73 -0.91 -2.87 -5.79
CA SER A 73 -1.03 -1.88 -4.71
C SER A 73 -2.21 -2.18 -3.78
N LYS A 74 -3.35 -2.59 -4.33
CA LYS A 74 -4.55 -2.95 -3.56
C LYS A 74 -4.36 -4.15 -2.62
N LYS A 75 -3.35 -4.99 -2.89
CA LYS A 75 -3.01 -6.14 -2.05
C LYS A 75 -1.96 -5.82 -0.99
N CYS A 76 -1.24 -4.70 -1.15
CA CYS A 76 -0.30 -4.24 -0.15
C CYS A 76 -1.02 -3.71 1.08
N LYS A 77 -0.58 -4.10 2.27
CA LYS A 77 -1.16 -3.68 3.55
C LYS A 77 -0.06 -3.41 4.55
N LEU A 78 -0.17 -2.29 5.25
CA LEU A 78 0.65 -1.99 6.41
C LEU A 78 -0.18 -2.14 7.68
N GLU A 79 0.39 -2.79 8.68
CA GLU A 79 -0.10 -2.81 10.06
C GLU A 79 0.99 -2.24 10.97
N ILE A 80 0.63 -1.32 11.85
CA ILE A 80 1.50 -0.80 12.89
C ILE A 80 1.13 -1.54 14.17
N ASP A 81 1.98 -2.49 14.56
CA ASP A 81 1.72 -3.39 15.69
C ASP A 81 1.76 -2.63 17.01
N PHE A 82 2.81 -1.80 17.20
CA PHE A 82 2.94 -0.88 18.33
C PHE A 82 3.92 0.25 18.03
N ILE A 83 3.82 1.33 18.80
CA ILE A 83 4.79 2.43 18.85
C ILE A 83 5.17 2.63 20.30
N GLU A 84 6.45 2.48 20.63
CA GLU A 84 7.00 2.74 21.97
C GLU A 84 7.79 4.04 21.94
N VAL A 85 7.31 5.05 22.66
CA VAL A 85 7.99 6.37 22.77
C VAL A 85 8.72 6.46 24.11
N LYS A 86 10.03 6.79 24.06
CA LYS A 86 10.90 6.98 25.23
C LYS A 86 11.63 8.31 25.11
N SER A 87 11.07 9.37 25.70
CA SER A 87 11.63 10.73 25.65
C SER A 87 11.86 11.18 24.18
N ASP A 88 13.09 11.23 23.73
CA ASP A 88 13.49 11.70 22.41
C ASP A 88 13.81 10.57 21.42
N THR A 89 13.45 9.33 21.77
CA THR A 89 13.55 8.17 20.87
C THR A 89 12.25 7.41 20.83
N ALA A 90 11.97 6.75 19.70
CA ALA A 90 10.84 5.84 19.61
C ALA A 90 11.20 4.64 18.70
N VAL A 91 10.48 3.54 18.90
CA VAL A 91 10.51 2.37 18.03
C VAL A 91 9.09 2.04 17.63
N ALA A 92 8.84 1.94 16.34
CA ALA A 92 7.60 1.45 15.78
C ALA A 92 7.83 0.07 15.18
N LYS A 93 7.07 -0.94 15.62
CA LYS A 93 7.04 -2.23 14.94
C LYS A 93 5.94 -2.23 13.91
N VAL A 94 6.29 -2.62 12.69
CA VAL A 94 5.36 -2.68 11.57
C VAL A 94 5.36 -4.05 10.94
N THR A 95 4.21 -4.46 10.41
CA THR A 95 4.07 -5.65 9.58
C THR A 95 3.56 -5.21 8.22
N PHE A 96 4.34 -5.54 7.18
CA PHE A 96 4.01 -5.20 5.81
C PHE A 96 3.66 -6.46 5.03
N THR A 97 2.46 -6.48 4.44
CA THR A 97 1.94 -7.58 3.64
C THR A 97 1.94 -7.19 2.17
N THR A 98 2.42 -8.09 1.31
CA THR A 98 2.50 -7.91 -0.15
C THR A 98 2.07 -9.17 -0.89
N PRO A 99 1.68 -9.08 -2.18
CA PRO A 99 1.53 -10.22 -3.06
C PRO A 99 2.81 -11.07 -3.11
N ARG A 100 2.67 -12.41 -3.10
CA ARG A 100 3.78 -13.35 -3.30
C ARG A 100 3.69 -13.94 -4.71
N LEU A 101 4.83 -13.97 -5.42
CA LEU A 101 4.95 -14.59 -6.74
C LEU A 101 5.70 -15.93 -6.60
N ASP A 102 5.08 -16.88 -5.92
CA ASP A 102 5.60 -18.21 -5.64
C ASP A 102 4.81 -19.30 -6.39
N ASP A 103 5.14 -20.57 -6.11
CA ASP A 103 4.48 -21.72 -6.74
C ASP A 103 2.94 -21.71 -6.57
N GLU A 104 2.44 -21.12 -5.47
CA GLU A 104 0.99 -21.00 -5.24
C GLU A 104 0.37 -19.96 -6.17
N ALA A 105 1.08 -18.84 -6.41
CA ALA A 105 0.67 -17.82 -7.36
C ALA A 105 0.74 -18.34 -8.80
N GLU A 106 1.78 -19.10 -9.15
CA GLU A 106 1.92 -19.74 -10.47
C GLU A 106 0.77 -20.71 -10.72
N LYS A 107 0.46 -21.57 -9.76
CA LYS A 107 -0.66 -22.50 -9.85
C LYS A 107 -1.99 -21.76 -10.05
N LEU A 108 -2.23 -20.68 -9.30
CA LEU A 108 -3.46 -19.89 -9.45
C LEU A 108 -3.52 -19.20 -10.83
N LEU A 109 -2.36 -18.77 -11.36
CA LEU A 109 -2.26 -18.23 -12.71
C LEU A 109 -2.63 -19.27 -13.76
N ASP A 110 -2.09 -20.50 -13.66
CA ASP A 110 -2.40 -21.60 -14.57
C ASP A 110 -3.90 -21.97 -14.53
N GLU A 111 -4.49 -22.11 -13.34
CA GLU A 111 -5.92 -22.40 -13.18
C GLU A 111 -6.80 -21.29 -13.78
N THR A 112 -6.37 -20.02 -13.62
CA THR A 112 -7.09 -18.88 -14.20
C THR A 112 -6.96 -18.87 -15.72
N LEU A 113 -5.76 -19.16 -16.23
CA LEU A 113 -5.47 -19.26 -17.66
C LEU A 113 -6.29 -20.37 -18.33
N ASP A 114 -6.29 -21.57 -17.75
CA ASP A 114 -7.08 -22.70 -18.25
C ASP A 114 -8.56 -22.33 -18.37
N THR A 115 -9.12 -21.68 -17.34
CA THR A 115 -10.52 -21.24 -17.32
C THR A 115 -10.82 -20.23 -18.43
N GLU A 116 -9.91 -19.28 -18.68
CA GLU A 116 -10.10 -18.28 -19.74
C GLU A 116 -9.93 -18.88 -21.13
N LEU A 117 -9.01 -19.84 -21.29
CA LEU A 117 -8.75 -20.53 -22.54
C LEU A 117 -9.93 -21.40 -23.00
N GLU A 118 -10.74 -21.99 -22.09
CA GLU A 118 -11.94 -22.74 -22.44
C GLU A 118 -12.91 -21.91 -23.30
N ASN A 119 -12.88 -20.60 -23.20
CA ASN A 119 -13.78 -19.67 -23.88
C ASN A 119 -13.17 -19.02 -25.14
N VAL A 120 -11.92 -19.36 -25.47
CA VAL A 120 -11.16 -18.74 -26.57
C VAL A 120 -10.83 -19.76 -27.65
N ASN A 121 -11.13 -19.46 -28.91
CA ASN A 121 -10.67 -20.26 -30.05
C ASN A 121 -9.22 -19.90 -30.37
N ILE A 122 -8.28 -20.63 -29.78
CA ILE A 122 -6.83 -20.39 -29.87
C ILE A 122 -6.33 -20.59 -31.32
N GLU A 123 -6.89 -21.57 -32.09
CA GLU A 123 -6.45 -21.89 -33.45
C GLU A 123 -6.53 -20.72 -34.41
N ASN A 124 -7.43 -19.77 -34.15
CA ASN A 124 -7.66 -18.58 -34.98
C ASN A 124 -7.34 -17.26 -34.25
N ALA A 125 -6.71 -17.30 -33.08
CA ALA A 125 -6.33 -16.10 -32.35
C ALA A 125 -5.06 -15.49 -32.93
N SER A 126 -5.02 -14.17 -33.08
CA SER A 126 -3.79 -13.45 -33.37
C SER A 126 -2.88 -13.38 -32.13
N GLU A 127 -1.58 -13.22 -32.34
CA GLU A 127 -0.61 -13.03 -31.25
C GLU A 127 -1.06 -11.91 -30.30
N GLU A 128 -1.51 -10.79 -30.82
CA GLU A 128 -2.03 -9.65 -30.06
C GLU A 128 -3.19 -10.06 -29.12
N LYS A 129 -4.12 -10.89 -29.60
CA LYS A 129 -5.21 -11.40 -28.78
C LYS A 129 -4.72 -12.34 -27.68
N LEU A 130 -3.73 -13.16 -27.98
CA LEU A 130 -3.12 -14.06 -27.00
C LEU A 130 -2.40 -13.29 -25.90
N PHE A 131 -1.65 -12.25 -26.25
CA PHE A 131 -1.01 -11.37 -25.26
C PHE A 131 -2.05 -10.61 -24.43
N THR A 132 -3.08 -10.05 -25.03
CA THR A 132 -4.17 -9.39 -24.33
C THR A 132 -4.84 -10.33 -23.32
N LEU A 133 -5.07 -11.58 -23.72
CA LEU A 133 -5.61 -12.62 -22.83
C LEU A 133 -4.66 -12.90 -21.67
N LEU A 134 -3.38 -13.15 -21.94
CA LEU A 134 -2.38 -13.45 -20.93
C LEU A 134 -2.27 -12.33 -19.88
N PHE A 135 -2.18 -11.08 -20.31
CA PHE A 135 -2.08 -9.94 -19.39
C PHE A 135 -3.37 -9.73 -18.61
N GLY A 136 -4.53 -9.95 -19.22
CA GLY A 136 -5.82 -9.94 -18.53
C GLY A 136 -5.90 -11.03 -17.46
N VAL A 137 -5.37 -12.22 -17.76
CA VAL A 137 -5.27 -13.33 -16.79
C VAL A 137 -4.35 -12.98 -15.63
N MET A 138 -3.17 -12.44 -15.90
CA MET A 138 -2.24 -11.99 -14.84
C MET A 138 -2.88 -10.97 -13.90
N GLN A 139 -3.54 -9.96 -14.44
CA GLN A 139 -4.25 -8.97 -13.65
C GLN A 139 -5.38 -9.60 -12.82
N LYS A 140 -6.22 -10.42 -13.44
CA LYS A 140 -7.33 -11.11 -12.77
C LYS A 140 -6.85 -12.05 -11.66
N THR A 141 -5.72 -12.71 -11.87
CA THR A 141 -5.10 -13.59 -10.89
C THR A 141 -4.67 -12.80 -9.66
N ILE A 142 -3.97 -11.65 -9.82
CA ILE A 142 -3.60 -10.79 -8.69
C ILE A 142 -4.84 -10.24 -7.97
N GLU A 143 -5.89 -9.90 -8.69
CA GLU A 143 -7.14 -9.39 -8.10
C GLU A 143 -7.91 -10.48 -7.32
N SER A 144 -7.63 -11.76 -7.56
CA SER A 144 -8.29 -12.86 -6.86
C SER A 144 -8.17 -12.74 -5.34
N PRO A 145 -9.24 -12.99 -4.57
CA PRO A 145 -9.17 -13.03 -3.11
C PRO A 145 -8.21 -14.12 -2.59
N ASP A 146 -7.99 -15.16 -3.39
CA ASP A 146 -7.14 -16.32 -3.04
C ASP A 146 -5.69 -16.11 -3.45
N PHE A 147 -5.32 -14.94 -3.99
CA PHE A 147 -3.94 -14.64 -4.35
C PHE A 147 -3.04 -14.70 -3.12
N PRO A 148 -1.92 -15.47 -3.16
CA PRO A 148 -1.05 -15.65 -2.00
C PRO A 148 -0.40 -14.33 -1.58
N LEU A 149 -0.37 -14.11 -0.26
CA LEU A 149 0.23 -12.92 0.36
C LEU A 149 1.33 -13.35 1.33
N GLY A 150 2.41 -12.58 1.36
CA GLY A 150 3.48 -12.71 2.34
C GLY A 150 3.51 -11.50 3.26
N SER A 151 3.93 -11.70 4.51
CA SER A 151 4.07 -10.62 5.49
C SER A 151 5.46 -10.64 6.10
N GLU A 152 6.07 -9.47 6.20
CA GLU A 152 7.34 -9.26 6.89
C GLU A 152 7.18 -8.20 7.97
N SER A 153 7.83 -8.41 9.13
CA SER A 153 7.79 -7.47 10.24
C SER A 153 9.19 -6.93 10.51
N PHE A 154 9.30 -5.63 10.72
CA PHE A 154 10.55 -4.96 11.08
C PHE A 154 10.30 -3.76 11.98
N ASP A 155 11.37 -3.30 12.64
CA ASP A 155 11.32 -2.16 13.54
C ASP A 155 11.82 -0.90 12.83
N ILE A 156 11.11 0.22 13.01
CA ILE A 156 11.49 1.53 12.52
C ILE A 156 11.90 2.37 13.74
N GLU A 157 13.16 2.81 13.76
CA GLU A 157 13.69 3.64 14.82
C GLU A 157 13.52 5.12 14.51
N TYR A 158 13.06 5.89 15.49
CA TYR A 158 12.87 7.33 15.42
C TYR A 158 13.69 8.08 16.45
N THR A 159 14.10 9.29 16.09
CA THR A 159 14.70 10.27 17.00
C THR A 159 13.98 11.61 16.91
N LYS A 160 13.87 12.31 18.05
CA LYS A 160 13.24 13.63 18.15
C LYS A 160 14.30 14.70 18.29
N THR A 161 14.34 15.63 17.34
CA THR A 161 15.26 16.76 17.37
C THR A 161 14.47 18.05 17.20
N ASN A 162 14.63 18.98 18.15
CA ASN A 162 13.89 20.27 18.17
C ASN A 162 12.36 20.10 18.04
N GLY A 163 11.82 19.07 18.66
CA GLY A 163 10.37 18.79 18.66
C GLY A 163 9.85 18.06 17.42
N THR A 164 10.71 17.71 16.46
CA THR A 164 10.35 17.00 15.24
C THR A 164 10.90 15.58 15.26
N TRP A 165 10.05 14.61 14.98
CA TRP A 165 10.43 13.20 14.81
C TRP A 165 11.03 12.97 13.42
N SER A 166 12.05 12.14 13.35
CA SER A 166 12.65 11.67 12.10
C SER A 166 13.14 10.24 12.23
N ILE A 167 13.07 9.49 11.14
CA ILE A 167 13.62 8.12 11.06
C ILE A 167 15.13 8.18 11.19
N VAL A 168 15.70 7.26 11.97
CA VAL A 168 17.15 7.15 12.20
C VAL A 168 17.85 6.66 10.93
N ASP A 169 17.29 5.67 10.25
CA ASP A 169 17.80 5.12 9.00
C ASP A 169 16.68 5.00 7.97
N GLN A 170 16.44 6.08 7.23
CA GLN A 170 15.44 6.13 6.19
C GLN A 170 15.75 5.16 5.04
N SER A 171 17.02 4.98 4.70
CA SER A 171 17.44 4.07 3.63
C SER A 171 17.13 2.62 3.97
N PHE A 172 17.30 2.23 5.24
CA PHE A 172 16.92 0.92 5.73
C PHE A 172 15.40 0.71 5.60
N VAL A 173 14.59 1.66 6.02
CA VAL A 173 13.12 1.58 5.95
C VAL A 173 12.64 1.46 4.51
N GLU A 174 13.12 2.33 3.62
CA GLU A 174 12.78 2.27 2.18
C GLU A 174 13.20 0.95 1.55
N SER A 175 14.43 0.47 1.86
CA SER A 175 14.92 -0.81 1.35
C SER A 175 14.16 -2.00 1.92
N SER A 176 13.68 -1.94 3.15
CA SER A 176 12.87 -2.99 3.78
C SER A 176 11.51 -3.14 3.10
N PHE A 177 10.85 -2.04 2.75
CA PHE A 177 9.60 -2.10 1.97
C PHE A 177 9.82 -2.64 0.55
N VAL A 178 10.92 -2.21 -0.10
CA VAL A 178 11.28 -2.72 -1.43
C VAL A 178 11.66 -4.20 -1.36
N ALA A 179 12.42 -4.62 -0.33
CA ALA A 179 12.80 -6.01 -0.14
C ALA A 179 11.59 -6.89 0.15
N ALA A 180 10.65 -6.44 1.00
CA ALA A 180 9.41 -7.15 1.26
C ALA A 180 8.56 -7.32 -0.02
N ALA A 181 8.51 -6.30 -0.87
CA ALA A 181 7.85 -6.38 -2.17
C ALA A 181 8.62 -7.26 -3.17
N ALA A 182 9.97 -7.30 -3.11
CA ALA A 182 10.82 -8.07 -4.01
C ALA A 182 11.03 -9.52 -3.53
N SER A 183 11.03 -9.81 -2.23
CA SER A 183 11.07 -11.19 -1.71
C SER A 183 9.81 -11.95 -2.09
N ALA A 184 8.73 -11.23 -2.36
CA ALA A 184 7.53 -11.77 -2.99
C ALA A 184 7.75 -12.23 -4.44
N ALA A 185 8.83 -11.79 -5.11
CA ALA A 185 9.13 -12.10 -6.53
C ALA A 185 10.23 -13.13 -6.73
N ASN A 186 10.89 -13.61 -5.65
CA ASN A 186 12.08 -14.46 -5.71
C ASN A 186 11.97 -15.74 -4.86
N VAL A 187 10.86 -16.47 -4.98
CA VAL A 187 10.74 -17.82 -4.41
C VAL A 187 10.57 -18.84 -5.51
#